data_a46cb3fac7e69b7f147a4144c2e47069
#
_entry.id   a46cb3fac7e69b7f147a4144c2e47069
#
_cell.length_a   1.000
_cell.length_b   1.000
_cell.length_c   1.000
_cell.angle_alpha   90.00
_cell.angle_beta   90.00
_cell.angle_gamma   90.00
#
_symmetry.space_group_name_H-M   'P 1'
#
loop_
_entity.id
_entity.type
_entity.pdbx_description
1 polymer ?
#
loop_
_entity_poly.entity_id
_entity_poly.type
_entity_poly.pdbx_seq_one_letter_code
_entity_poly.pdbx_strand_id
1 'polypeptide(L)'
;MSKVVFFPDINKLHDAISYFNMDGFAGKKTPVKLHMGEVKNPYYPPFDFVKTVVDEIKNFKAEPFLFDTTVAYPGLRSTKSGYEKLAKMHGFSKKKIGCDVVIGDTGVPVTVENRVFDVATQLMQSTHVVAISHVKGHIQTGFGGAIKNFGMGGVTRETKKRMHHGSRPVYTKDACTFCGVCAEMCPFDAIKVTDDKWSFSNRACFGCGVCVDACKNKAIKHVDADLQYLLVLAAYACVAEKNVLYINELRRMAGSCDCDPFPGKIIVPDIGFLISTDPVSIDKASLDLVNDVKENVFQKETGVDPFKQIKYGEEIGLGSASYQLIEL
;
A
#
# COMPACT_ATOMS: atom_id res chain seq x y z
N MET A 1 0.68 1.18 23.56
CA MET A 1 -0.46 1.40 22.65
C MET A 1 -0.13 2.61 21.81
N SER A 2 -0.12 2.45 20.50
CA SER A 2 0.23 3.52 19.55
C SER A 2 -0.90 4.55 19.47
N LYS A 3 -0.54 5.83 19.27
CA LYS A 3 -1.54 6.89 19.05
C LYS A 3 -1.94 6.94 17.58
N VAL A 4 -3.25 7.09 17.33
CA VAL A 4 -3.81 7.43 16.03
C VAL A 4 -4.71 8.64 16.20
N VAL A 5 -4.45 9.73 15.48
CA VAL A 5 -5.25 10.94 15.55
C VAL A 5 -6.15 11.00 14.33
N PHE A 6 -7.46 11.08 14.55
CA PHE A 6 -8.48 11.27 13.53
C PHE A 6 -8.91 12.73 13.44
N PHE A 7 -9.09 13.23 12.22
CA PHE A 7 -9.64 14.55 11.95
C PHE A 7 -10.44 14.57 10.64
N PRO A 8 -11.65 15.15 10.63
CA PRO A 8 -12.51 15.15 9.44
C PRO A 8 -12.12 16.22 8.41
N ASP A 9 -11.50 17.33 8.87
CA ASP A 9 -11.14 18.50 8.05
C ASP A 9 -9.63 18.67 7.99
N ILE A 10 -9.09 18.83 6.77
CA ILE A 10 -7.64 19.06 6.54
C ILE A 10 -7.10 20.30 7.26
N ASN A 11 -7.93 21.28 7.57
CA ASN A 11 -7.55 22.46 8.34
C ASN A 11 -7.08 22.13 9.78
N LYS A 12 -7.40 20.92 10.26
CA LYS A 12 -6.92 20.39 11.55
C LYS A 12 -5.55 19.69 11.46
N LEU A 13 -4.92 19.68 10.28
CA LEU A 13 -3.66 18.97 10.06
C LEU A 13 -2.56 19.40 11.03
N HIS A 14 -2.40 20.71 11.29
CA HIS A 14 -1.43 21.24 12.24
C HIS A 14 -1.66 20.70 13.66
N ASP A 15 -2.92 20.79 14.13
CA ASP A 15 -3.30 20.30 15.44
C ASP A 15 -3.03 18.79 15.55
N ALA A 16 -3.38 18.02 14.50
CA ALA A 16 -3.17 16.57 14.48
C ALA A 16 -1.68 16.18 14.51
N ILE A 17 -0.82 16.90 13.77
CA ILE A 17 0.63 16.65 13.78
C ILE A 17 1.24 17.00 15.14
N SER A 18 0.70 18.00 15.88
CA SER A 18 1.22 18.41 17.19
C SER A 18 1.18 17.32 18.27
N TYR A 19 0.42 16.26 18.07
CA TYR A 19 0.43 15.08 18.92
C TYR A 19 1.69 14.21 18.80
N PHE A 20 2.54 14.49 17.78
CA PHE A 20 3.75 13.74 17.46
C PHE A 20 4.98 14.65 17.53
N ASN A 21 6.12 14.10 17.94
CA ASN A 21 7.37 14.86 17.97
C ASN A 21 7.95 15.02 16.55
N MET A 22 7.99 16.24 16.08
CA MET A 22 8.55 16.62 14.77
C MET A 22 9.96 17.24 14.84
N ASP A 23 10.57 17.39 16.02
CA ASP A 23 11.87 18.09 16.17
C ASP A 23 12.98 17.44 15.34
N GLY A 24 12.95 16.10 15.23
CA GLY A 24 13.93 15.35 14.43
C GLY A 24 13.88 15.62 12.92
N PHE A 25 12.81 16.22 12.40
CA PHE A 25 12.63 16.51 10.97
C PHE A 25 13.38 17.79 10.52
N ALA A 26 13.69 18.70 11.44
CA ALA A 26 14.33 19.97 11.12
C ALA A 26 15.68 19.77 10.40
N GLY A 27 15.85 20.44 9.25
CA GLY A 27 17.04 20.36 8.39
C GLY A 27 17.24 19.02 7.69
N LYS A 28 16.26 18.11 7.74
CA LYS A 28 16.35 16.80 7.06
C LYS A 28 15.69 16.83 5.69
N LYS A 29 16.39 16.24 4.70
CA LYS A 29 15.76 15.87 3.43
C LYS A 29 14.75 14.76 3.68
N THR A 30 13.46 15.10 3.54
CA THR A 30 12.34 14.26 3.95
C THR A 30 11.52 13.85 2.72
N PRO A 31 11.60 12.58 2.27
CA PRO A 31 10.71 12.10 1.24
C PRO A 31 9.26 12.09 1.76
N VAL A 32 8.37 12.69 0.99
CA VAL A 32 6.92 12.56 1.14
C VAL A 32 6.49 11.44 0.19
N LYS A 33 6.37 10.23 0.73
CA LYS A 33 6.04 9.02 -0.03
C LYS A 33 4.55 8.96 -0.31
N LEU A 34 4.18 8.93 -1.59
CA LEU A 34 2.79 8.83 -1.99
C LEU A 34 2.64 8.16 -3.36
N HIS A 35 1.42 7.69 -3.67
CA HIS A 35 1.03 7.29 -5.01
C HIS A 35 0.48 8.50 -5.77
N MET A 36 1.05 8.83 -6.94
CA MET A 36 0.68 10.03 -7.69
C MET A 36 -0.39 9.76 -8.77
N GLY A 37 -1.14 8.64 -8.62
CA GLY A 37 -2.23 8.27 -9.51
C GLY A 37 -1.79 7.48 -10.75
N GLU A 38 -2.76 6.97 -11.50
CA GLU A 38 -2.61 6.37 -12.82
C GLU A 38 -3.39 7.19 -13.84
N VAL A 39 -3.06 7.05 -15.14
CA VAL A 39 -3.77 7.73 -16.23
C VAL A 39 -5.27 7.41 -16.10
N LYS A 40 -6.12 8.44 -16.17
CA LYS A 40 -7.59 8.36 -16.05
C LYS A 40 -8.14 7.98 -14.67
N ASN A 41 -7.32 7.67 -13.67
CA ASN A 41 -7.81 7.47 -12.31
C ASN A 41 -8.05 8.84 -11.64
N PRO A 42 -9.26 9.13 -11.12
CA PRO A 42 -9.56 10.43 -10.51
C PRO A 42 -9.36 10.47 -8.98
N TYR A 43 -9.03 9.34 -8.32
CA TYR A 43 -9.16 9.18 -6.87
C TYR A 43 -7.85 9.21 -6.07
N TYR A 44 -6.69 9.34 -6.73
CA TYR A 44 -5.40 9.50 -6.02
C TYR A 44 -5.41 10.78 -5.16
N PRO A 45 -4.52 10.91 -4.14
CA PRO A 45 -4.43 12.12 -3.31
C PRO A 45 -4.31 13.38 -4.17
N PRO A 46 -5.23 14.36 -4.05
CA PRO A 46 -5.20 15.55 -4.89
C PRO A 46 -4.02 16.44 -4.54
N PHE A 47 -3.53 17.19 -5.52
CA PHE A 47 -2.30 17.99 -5.37
C PHE A 47 -2.43 19.10 -4.30
N ASP A 48 -3.61 19.65 -4.10
CA ASP A 48 -3.90 20.66 -3.06
C ASP A 48 -3.76 20.09 -1.65
N PHE A 49 -4.31 18.90 -1.38
CA PHE A 49 -4.09 18.18 -0.13
C PHE A 49 -2.60 17.88 0.08
N VAL A 50 -1.92 17.32 -0.94
CA VAL A 50 -0.48 17.02 -0.84
C VAL A 50 0.34 18.30 -0.61
N LYS A 51 -0.05 19.41 -1.24
CA LYS A 51 0.58 20.71 -1.02
C LYS A 51 0.41 21.18 0.43
N THR A 52 -0.78 21.04 1.01
CA THR A 52 -1.03 21.40 2.42
C THR A 52 -0.10 20.59 3.35
N VAL A 53 0.04 19.29 3.12
CA VAL A 53 0.99 18.46 3.90
C VAL A 53 2.43 18.91 3.69
N VAL A 54 2.86 19.19 2.45
CA VAL A 54 4.23 19.67 2.16
C VAL A 54 4.51 21.00 2.84
N ASP A 55 3.57 21.94 2.82
CA ASP A 55 3.73 23.24 3.46
C ASP A 55 3.81 23.08 4.97
N GLU A 56 3.00 22.21 5.57
CA GLU A 56 3.07 21.93 7.01
C GLU A 56 4.40 21.30 7.43
N ILE A 57 4.92 20.35 6.66
CA ILE A 57 6.24 19.75 6.92
C ILE A 57 7.37 20.79 6.83
N LYS A 58 7.26 21.79 5.96
CA LYS A 58 8.21 22.92 5.92
C LYS A 58 8.12 23.82 7.16
N ASN A 59 6.93 23.96 7.76
CA ASN A 59 6.76 24.71 9.00
C ASN A 59 7.60 24.09 10.15
N PHE A 60 7.78 22.76 10.12
CA PHE A 60 8.73 22.04 11.00
C PHE A 60 10.18 22.09 10.52
N LYS A 61 10.51 22.98 9.56
CA LYS A 61 11.87 23.22 9.04
C LYS A 61 12.50 22.01 8.35
N ALA A 62 11.69 21.03 7.91
CA ALA A 62 12.16 19.94 7.07
C ALA A 62 12.31 20.38 5.60
N GLU A 63 13.07 19.61 4.82
CA GLU A 63 13.26 19.82 3.38
C GLU A 63 12.51 18.71 2.60
N PRO A 64 11.18 18.84 2.39
CA PRO A 64 10.40 17.80 1.74
C PRO A 64 10.68 17.71 0.24
N PHE A 65 10.54 16.49 -0.29
CA PHE A 65 10.40 16.21 -1.71
C PHE A 65 9.40 15.09 -1.93
N LEU A 66 8.56 15.16 -2.96
CA LEU A 66 7.63 14.08 -3.30
C LEU A 66 8.38 12.89 -3.84
N PHE A 67 7.97 11.69 -3.45
CA PHE A 67 8.66 10.47 -3.81
C PHE A 67 7.72 9.31 -4.11
N ASP A 68 7.98 8.59 -5.21
CA ASP A 68 7.44 7.25 -5.50
C ASP A 68 8.44 6.48 -6.38
N THR A 69 8.16 5.20 -6.67
CA THR A 69 8.98 4.33 -7.49
C THR A 69 8.25 3.85 -8.74
N THR A 70 9.00 3.45 -9.77
CA THR A 70 8.44 2.88 -11.00
C THR A 70 7.69 1.58 -10.73
N VAL A 71 6.71 1.24 -11.59
CA VAL A 71 5.82 0.07 -11.42
C VAL A 71 6.24 -1.12 -12.29
N ALA A 72 5.77 -2.32 -11.94
CA ALA A 72 6.12 -3.56 -12.63
C ALA A 72 5.31 -3.80 -13.92
N TYR A 73 4.13 -3.20 -14.05
CA TYR A 73 3.24 -3.33 -15.21
C TYR A 73 3.54 -2.28 -16.29
N PRO A 74 3.12 -2.50 -17.57
CA PRO A 74 3.28 -1.54 -18.65
C PRO A 74 2.48 -0.26 -18.41
N GLY A 75 2.98 0.89 -18.87
CA GLY A 75 2.32 2.19 -18.79
C GLY A 75 3.30 3.33 -18.54
N LEU A 76 2.81 4.56 -18.39
CA LEU A 76 3.66 5.72 -18.14
C LEU A 76 4.51 5.56 -16.87
N ARG A 77 3.97 4.94 -15.86
CA ARG A 77 4.66 4.72 -14.57
C ARG A 77 5.75 3.64 -14.62
N SER A 78 5.88 2.90 -15.72
CA SER A 78 6.90 1.85 -15.86
C SER A 78 8.31 2.39 -16.09
N THR A 79 8.45 3.66 -16.41
CA THR A 79 9.74 4.36 -16.59
C THR A 79 9.77 5.64 -15.76
N LYS A 80 10.96 6.06 -15.35
CA LYS A 80 11.15 7.30 -14.57
C LYS A 80 10.57 8.51 -15.32
N SER A 81 10.98 8.73 -16.56
CA SER A 81 10.52 9.87 -17.37
C SER A 81 9.02 9.85 -17.65
N GLY A 82 8.44 8.66 -17.88
CA GLY A 82 6.99 8.51 -18.05
C GLY A 82 6.23 8.86 -16.77
N TYR A 83 6.72 8.41 -15.62
CA TYR A 83 6.07 8.70 -14.35
C TYR A 83 6.21 10.19 -13.96
N GLU A 84 7.37 10.81 -14.20
CA GLU A 84 7.57 12.26 -14.01
C GLU A 84 6.58 13.07 -14.87
N LYS A 85 6.36 12.65 -16.13
CA LYS A 85 5.35 13.24 -17.02
C LYS A 85 3.93 13.11 -16.44
N LEU A 86 3.56 11.91 -15.97
CA LEU A 86 2.25 11.66 -15.36
C LEU A 86 2.06 12.48 -14.08
N ALA A 87 3.03 12.48 -13.18
CA ALA A 87 3.02 13.28 -11.95
C ALA A 87 2.75 14.76 -12.26
N LYS A 88 3.44 15.32 -13.27
CA LYS A 88 3.21 16.70 -13.72
C LYS A 88 1.80 16.92 -14.27
N MET A 89 1.24 15.96 -15.02
CA MET A 89 -0.15 16.02 -15.53
C MET A 89 -1.15 16.07 -14.38
N HIS A 90 -0.90 15.35 -13.28
CA HIS A 90 -1.73 15.30 -12.08
C HIS A 90 -1.50 16.47 -11.10
N GLY A 91 -0.68 17.47 -11.50
CA GLY A 91 -0.44 18.66 -10.70
C GLY A 91 0.80 18.58 -9.80
N PHE A 92 1.46 17.42 -9.72
CA PHE A 92 2.67 17.23 -8.93
C PHE A 92 3.88 17.78 -9.69
N SER A 93 4.16 19.06 -9.48
CA SER A 93 5.34 19.74 -10.03
C SER A 93 5.92 20.69 -9.01
N LYS A 94 7.23 20.95 -9.07
CA LYS A 94 7.92 21.88 -8.15
C LYS A 94 7.20 23.23 -8.06
N LYS A 95 6.74 23.77 -9.20
CA LYS A 95 6.03 25.06 -9.25
C LYS A 95 4.72 25.06 -8.46
N LYS A 96 3.95 23.96 -8.49
CA LYS A 96 2.63 23.87 -7.83
C LYS A 96 2.74 23.39 -6.38
N ILE A 97 3.57 22.38 -6.12
CA ILE A 97 3.72 21.75 -4.79
C ILE A 97 4.72 22.48 -3.91
N GLY A 98 5.69 23.19 -4.52
CA GLY A 98 6.72 23.92 -3.79
C GLY A 98 7.92 23.07 -3.36
N CYS A 99 8.04 21.82 -3.81
CA CYS A 99 9.20 20.94 -3.59
C CYS A 99 9.49 20.09 -4.83
N ASP A 100 10.65 19.42 -4.86
CA ASP A 100 11.02 18.53 -5.96
C ASP A 100 10.15 17.29 -5.98
N VAL A 101 9.98 16.69 -7.19
CA VAL A 101 9.31 15.41 -7.40
C VAL A 101 10.34 14.43 -7.91
N VAL A 102 10.55 13.35 -7.17
CA VAL A 102 11.60 12.36 -7.44
C VAL A 102 10.95 10.99 -7.66
N ILE A 103 11.22 10.38 -8.81
CA ILE A 103 10.82 9.01 -9.11
C ILE A 103 12.04 8.11 -8.98
N GLY A 104 11.99 7.17 -8.03
CA GLY A 104 13.05 6.18 -7.79
C GLY A 104 12.94 4.99 -8.74
N ASP A 105 14.08 4.48 -9.20
CA ASP A 105 14.20 3.27 -10.02
C ASP A 105 15.39 2.39 -9.63
N THR A 106 16.18 2.83 -8.65
CA THR A 106 17.32 2.10 -8.07
C THR A 106 17.05 1.76 -6.61
N GLY A 107 17.71 0.72 -6.09
CA GLY A 107 17.52 0.28 -4.72
C GLY A 107 18.78 -0.28 -4.09
N VAL A 108 18.72 -0.40 -2.77
CA VAL A 108 19.74 -1.01 -1.92
C VAL A 108 19.15 -2.29 -1.34
N PRO A 109 19.84 -3.44 -1.41
CA PRO A 109 19.32 -4.69 -0.87
C PRO A 109 19.25 -4.65 0.67
N VAL A 110 18.10 -5.01 1.20
CA VAL A 110 17.82 -5.19 2.63
C VAL A 110 17.27 -6.60 2.83
N THR A 111 17.85 -7.37 3.75
CA THR A 111 17.39 -8.73 4.05
C THR A 111 16.44 -8.71 5.25
N VAL A 112 15.26 -9.29 5.07
CA VAL A 112 14.26 -9.53 6.13
C VAL A 112 13.80 -10.97 6.02
N GLU A 113 13.89 -11.74 7.09
CA GLU A 113 13.51 -13.17 7.13
C GLU A 113 14.06 -14.00 5.94
N ASN A 114 15.36 -13.90 5.67
CA ASN A 114 16.04 -14.59 4.57
C ASN A 114 15.56 -14.21 3.15
N ARG A 115 14.80 -13.12 3.00
CA ARG A 115 14.36 -12.57 1.72
C ARG A 115 15.00 -11.21 1.48
N VAL A 116 15.44 -10.97 0.24
CA VAL A 116 16.08 -9.71 -0.15
C VAL A 116 15.07 -8.79 -0.82
N PHE A 117 14.95 -7.57 -0.30
CA PHE A 117 14.14 -6.49 -0.86
C PHE A 117 15.06 -5.33 -1.27
N ASP A 118 15.03 -4.94 -2.55
CA ASP A 118 15.78 -3.77 -3.01
C ASP A 118 14.95 -2.51 -2.67
N VAL A 119 15.21 -1.95 -1.51
CA VAL A 119 14.57 -0.73 -1.01
C VAL A 119 15.08 0.46 -1.79
N ALA A 120 14.17 1.34 -2.23
CA ALA A 120 14.52 2.51 -3.02
C ALA A 120 15.60 3.37 -2.37
N THR A 121 16.61 3.76 -3.16
CA THR A 121 17.79 4.49 -2.70
C THR A 121 17.41 5.75 -1.90
N GLN A 122 16.37 6.47 -2.31
CA GLN A 122 15.90 7.68 -1.63
C GLN A 122 15.40 7.40 -0.20
N LEU A 123 14.74 6.26 0.01
CA LEU A 123 14.33 5.84 1.36
C LEU A 123 15.54 5.42 2.19
N MET A 124 16.49 4.68 1.59
CA MET A 124 17.69 4.24 2.31
C MET A 124 18.60 5.41 2.76
N GLN A 125 18.61 6.51 2.00
CA GLN A 125 19.35 7.71 2.32
C GLN A 125 18.63 8.64 3.34
N SER A 126 17.39 8.32 3.73
CA SER A 126 16.57 9.16 4.60
C SER A 126 16.34 8.49 5.94
N THR A 127 16.45 9.25 7.01
CA THR A 127 16.14 8.82 8.39
C THR A 127 14.72 9.23 8.82
N HIS A 128 14.14 10.22 8.13
CA HIS A 128 12.81 10.77 8.41
C HIS A 128 11.99 10.74 7.12
N VAL A 129 10.76 10.28 7.20
CA VAL A 129 9.87 10.09 6.06
C VAL A 129 8.46 10.54 6.45
N VAL A 130 7.73 11.16 5.53
CA VAL A 130 6.28 11.35 5.63
C VAL A 130 5.62 10.47 4.58
N ALA A 131 4.56 9.76 4.93
CA ALA A 131 3.83 8.92 4.01
C ALA A 131 2.38 9.40 3.87
N ILE A 132 1.94 9.72 2.66
CA ILE A 132 0.55 10.00 2.35
C ILE A 132 -0.03 8.78 1.65
N SER A 133 -1.03 8.15 2.26
CA SER A 133 -1.69 6.97 1.72
C SER A 133 -3.17 7.24 1.52
N HIS A 134 -3.65 7.10 0.29
CA HIS A 134 -5.08 7.05 0.01
C HIS A 134 -5.60 5.66 0.36
N VAL A 135 -6.62 5.58 1.22
CA VAL A 135 -7.29 4.32 1.61
C VAL A 135 -8.32 3.92 0.55
N LYS A 136 -8.27 2.67 0.09
CA LYS A 136 -9.15 2.13 -0.96
C LYS A 136 -9.11 0.61 -0.99
N GLY A 137 -10.06 0.00 -1.70
CA GLY A 137 -10.02 -1.44 -2.00
C GLY A 137 -8.83 -1.81 -2.90
N HIS A 138 -8.46 -3.09 -2.86
CA HIS A 138 -7.42 -3.64 -3.72
C HIS A 138 -7.63 -5.13 -3.97
N ILE A 139 -7.73 -5.52 -5.24
CA ILE A 139 -8.12 -6.87 -5.69
C ILE A 139 -7.17 -8.01 -5.26
N GLN A 140 -5.93 -7.70 -4.86
CA GLN A 140 -4.95 -8.71 -4.43
C GLN A 140 -4.69 -8.69 -2.92
N THR A 141 -5.05 -7.62 -2.23
CA THR A 141 -4.67 -7.40 -0.82
C THR A 141 -5.83 -6.92 0.04
N GLY A 142 -7.07 -7.00 -0.46
CA GLY A 142 -8.26 -6.52 0.22
C GLY A 142 -8.34 -4.99 0.26
N PHE A 143 -7.30 -4.34 0.77
CA PHE A 143 -7.20 -2.88 0.79
C PHE A 143 -5.75 -2.40 0.59
N GLY A 144 -5.58 -1.09 0.38
CA GLY A 144 -4.30 -0.43 0.38
C GLY A 144 -4.30 0.80 1.28
N GLY A 145 -3.36 0.84 2.23
CA GLY A 145 -3.08 1.93 3.16
C GLY A 145 -1.57 2.16 3.28
N ALA A 146 -1.11 2.50 4.49
CA ALA A 146 0.29 2.83 4.80
C ALA A 146 1.25 1.64 4.55
N ILE A 147 0.88 0.44 5.00
CA ILE A 147 1.70 -0.77 4.80
C ILE A 147 1.93 -1.01 3.31
N LYS A 148 0.86 -1.00 2.50
CA LYS A 148 0.96 -1.22 1.05
C LYS A 148 1.71 -0.09 0.33
N ASN A 149 1.59 1.16 0.80
CA ASN A 149 2.30 2.30 0.24
C ASN A 149 3.82 2.10 0.29
N PHE A 150 4.37 1.54 1.36
CA PHE A 150 5.77 1.16 1.45
C PHE A 150 6.06 -0.21 0.83
N GLY A 151 5.29 -1.23 1.14
CA GLY A 151 5.53 -2.60 0.71
C GLY A 151 5.60 -2.78 -0.81
N MET A 152 4.78 -2.01 -1.57
CA MET A 152 4.90 -1.94 -3.03
C MET A 152 5.65 -0.70 -3.50
N GLY A 153 5.32 0.47 -2.95
CA GLY A 153 5.84 1.74 -3.44
C GLY A 153 7.23 2.10 -2.93
N GLY A 154 7.74 1.43 -1.91
CA GLY A 154 9.07 1.68 -1.33
C GLY A 154 10.20 0.86 -1.94
N VAL A 155 9.88 -0.14 -2.77
CA VAL A 155 10.87 -1.06 -3.36
C VAL A 155 10.99 -0.90 -4.87
N THR A 156 12.06 -1.46 -5.45
CA THR A 156 12.31 -1.40 -6.89
C THR A 156 11.31 -2.21 -7.70
N ARG A 157 11.25 -1.91 -9.00
CA ARG A 157 10.44 -2.65 -9.98
C ARG A 157 10.72 -4.15 -9.97
N GLU A 158 11.98 -4.55 -9.86
CA GLU A 158 12.35 -5.98 -9.88
C GLU A 158 11.90 -6.69 -8.59
N THR A 159 11.98 -6.04 -7.43
CA THR A 159 11.42 -6.56 -6.19
C THR A 159 9.91 -6.74 -6.29
N LYS A 160 9.18 -5.76 -6.85
CA LYS A 160 7.73 -5.90 -7.09
C LYS A 160 7.40 -7.13 -7.93
N LYS A 161 8.14 -7.37 -9.02
CA LYS A 161 7.96 -8.57 -9.87
C LYS A 161 8.22 -9.86 -9.09
N ARG A 162 9.29 -9.92 -8.28
CA ARG A 162 9.60 -11.09 -7.45
C ARG A 162 8.47 -11.37 -6.45
N MET A 163 7.93 -10.35 -5.78
CA MET A 163 6.82 -10.51 -4.84
C MET A 163 5.55 -11.03 -5.53
N HIS A 164 5.17 -10.46 -6.67
CA HIS A 164 4.02 -10.95 -7.44
C HIS A 164 4.23 -12.38 -7.98
N HIS A 165 5.45 -12.74 -8.34
CA HIS A 165 5.78 -14.12 -8.73
C HIS A 165 5.71 -15.05 -7.51
N GLY A 166 6.28 -14.66 -6.39
CA GLY A 166 6.32 -15.43 -5.15
C GLY A 166 4.94 -15.77 -4.57
N SER A 167 3.96 -14.92 -4.82
CA SER A 167 2.59 -15.14 -4.34
C SER A 167 1.72 -16.03 -5.25
N ARG A 168 2.22 -16.44 -6.43
CA ARG A 168 1.48 -17.32 -7.34
C ARG A 168 1.30 -18.72 -6.77
N PRO A 169 0.27 -19.47 -7.23
CA PRO A 169 0.03 -20.83 -6.78
C PRO A 169 1.00 -21.84 -7.37
N VAL A 170 1.43 -22.78 -6.53
CA VAL A 170 2.06 -24.05 -6.92
C VAL A 170 1.10 -25.17 -6.57
N TYR A 171 0.92 -26.12 -7.49
CA TYR A 171 -0.02 -27.20 -7.39
C TYR A 171 0.68 -28.55 -7.13
N THR A 172 0.13 -29.33 -6.20
CA THR A 172 0.55 -30.71 -5.87
C THR A 172 -0.60 -31.66 -6.15
N LYS A 173 -0.44 -32.52 -7.17
CA LYS A 173 -1.50 -33.42 -7.67
C LYS A 173 -1.99 -34.40 -6.61
N ASP A 174 -1.08 -35.02 -5.86
CA ASP A 174 -1.40 -36.11 -4.93
C ASP A 174 -2.29 -35.67 -3.74
N ALA A 175 -2.31 -34.38 -3.42
CA ALA A 175 -3.16 -33.81 -2.39
C ALA A 175 -4.52 -33.29 -2.94
N CYS A 176 -4.71 -33.29 -4.25
CA CYS A 176 -5.89 -32.70 -4.88
C CYS A 176 -7.02 -33.72 -5.01
N THR A 177 -8.23 -33.32 -4.59
CA THR A 177 -9.46 -34.08 -4.75
C THR A 177 -10.31 -33.59 -5.93
N PHE A 178 -9.81 -32.68 -6.73
CA PHE A 178 -10.49 -32.04 -7.86
C PHE A 178 -11.86 -31.43 -7.52
N CYS A 179 -12.04 -30.95 -6.28
CA CYS A 179 -13.29 -30.38 -5.76
C CYS A 179 -13.76 -29.07 -6.42
N GLY A 180 -12.94 -28.44 -7.28
CA GLY A 180 -13.31 -27.22 -8.02
C GLY A 180 -13.26 -25.90 -7.23
N VAL A 181 -13.26 -25.90 -5.88
CA VAL A 181 -13.39 -24.69 -5.04
C VAL A 181 -12.37 -23.60 -5.39
N CYS A 182 -11.12 -23.97 -5.70
CA CYS A 182 -10.09 -23.00 -6.08
C CYS A 182 -10.37 -22.29 -7.41
N ALA A 183 -11.09 -22.94 -8.33
CA ALA A 183 -11.52 -22.36 -9.60
C ALA A 183 -12.70 -21.40 -9.38
N GLU A 184 -13.71 -21.82 -8.58
CA GLU A 184 -14.87 -20.99 -8.22
C GLU A 184 -14.47 -19.71 -7.50
N MET A 185 -13.48 -19.80 -6.61
CA MET A 185 -12.99 -18.65 -5.83
C MET A 185 -12.01 -17.74 -6.59
N CYS A 186 -11.58 -18.14 -7.80
CA CYS A 186 -10.60 -17.36 -8.56
C CYS A 186 -11.24 -16.14 -9.25
N PRO A 187 -10.98 -14.89 -8.81
CA PRO A 187 -11.62 -13.70 -9.39
C PRO A 187 -11.09 -13.37 -10.80
N PHE A 188 -10.12 -14.13 -11.31
CA PHE A 188 -9.44 -13.89 -12.59
C PHE A 188 -9.59 -15.08 -13.57
N ASP A 189 -10.43 -16.06 -13.27
CA ASP A 189 -10.59 -17.29 -14.08
C ASP A 189 -9.25 -17.94 -14.47
N ALA A 190 -8.24 -17.81 -13.61
CA ALA A 190 -6.91 -18.33 -13.86
C ALA A 190 -6.77 -19.83 -13.63
N ILE A 191 -7.73 -20.46 -12.96
CA ILE A 191 -7.73 -21.89 -12.61
C ILE A 191 -8.92 -22.58 -13.27
N LYS A 192 -8.69 -23.76 -13.83
CA LYS A 192 -9.74 -24.65 -14.32
C LYS A 192 -9.53 -26.03 -13.72
N VAL A 193 -10.62 -26.65 -13.24
CA VAL A 193 -10.64 -27.98 -12.66
C VAL A 193 -11.67 -28.82 -13.38
N THR A 194 -11.27 -30.01 -13.80
CA THR A 194 -12.16 -31.09 -14.28
C THR A 194 -12.06 -32.29 -13.33
N ASP A 195 -12.74 -33.38 -13.60
CA ASP A 195 -12.78 -34.58 -12.72
C ASP A 195 -11.38 -35.18 -12.42
N ASP A 196 -10.43 -34.96 -13.31
CA ASP A 196 -9.08 -35.57 -13.24
C ASP A 196 -7.93 -34.61 -13.46
N LYS A 197 -8.23 -33.31 -13.75
CA LYS A 197 -7.22 -32.35 -14.16
C LYS A 197 -7.43 -30.98 -13.51
N TRP A 198 -6.35 -30.47 -12.96
CA TRP A 198 -6.17 -29.08 -12.57
C TRP A 198 -5.30 -28.36 -13.59
N SER A 199 -5.67 -27.16 -14.01
CA SER A 199 -4.89 -26.34 -14.94
C SER A 199 -4.86 -24.88 -14.49
N PHE A 200 -3.76 -24.18 -14.83
CA PHE A 200 -3.47 -22.84 -14.35
C PHE A 200 -2.90 -21.96 -15.48
N SER A 201 -3.42 -20.74 -15.56
CA SER A 201 -2.95 -19.71 -16.49
C SER A 201 -2.08 -18.67 -15.77
N ASN A 202 -0.77 -18.75 -15.98
CA ASN A 202 0.17 -17.71 -15.49
C ASN A 202 -0.15 -16.31 -15.99
N ARG A 203 -0.75 -16.18 -17.17
CA ARG A 203 -1.10 -14.88 -17.78
C ARG A 203 -2.30 -14.24 -17.09
N ALA A 204 -3.27 -15.03 -16.70
CA ALA A 204 -4.49 -14.56 -16.03
C ALA A 204 -4.29 -14.35 -14.52
N CYS A 205 -3.32 -15.05 -13.91
CA CYS A 205 -3.09 -14.99 -12.46
C CYS A 205 -2.41 -13.72 -12.00
N PHE A 206 -3.01 -13.04 -11.03
CA PHE A 206 -2.44 -11.87 -10.36
C PHE A 206 -1.75 -12.18 -9.03
N GLY A 207 -1.79 -13.43 -8.53
CA GLY A 207 -1.13 -13.81 -7.28
C GLY A 207 -1.85 -13.29 -6.03
N CYS A 208 -3.18 -13.25 -6.01
CA CYS A 208 -3.96 -12.78 -4.84
C CYS A 208 -4.02 -13.78 -3.69
N GLY A 209 -3.68 -15.06 -3.91
CA GLY A 209 -3.63 -16.09 -2.88
C GLY A 209 -4.98 -16.74 -2.52
N VAL A 210 -6.12 -16.23 -2.98
CA VAL A 210 -7.48 -16.73 -2.63
C VAL A 210 -7.62 -18.22 -2.86
N CYS A 211 -7.05 -18.76 -3.94
CA CYS A 211 -7.08 -20.20 -4.23
C CYS A 211 -6.25 -21.04 -3.23
N VAL A 212 -5.21 -20.49 -2.66
CA VAL A 212 -4.41 -21.13 -1.59
C VAL A 212 -5.23 -21.20 -0.31
N ASP A 213 -5.83 -20.07 0.10
CA ASP A 213 -6.68 -20.00 1.29
C ASP A 213 -7.90 -20.92 1.21
N ALA A 214 -8.51 -21.04 0.00
CA ALA A 214 -9.68 -21.86 -0.23
C ALA A 214 -9.38 -23.37 -0.27
N CYS A 215 -8.11 -23.78 -0.44
CA CYS A 215 -7.74 -25.18 -0.61
C CYS A 215 -7.63 -25.92 0.73
N LYS A 216 -8.72 -26.55 1.19
CA LYS A 216 -8.76 -27.32 2.44
C LYS A 216 -7.75 -28.46 2.47
N ASN A 217 -7.45 -29.07 1.33
CA ASN A 217 -6.51 -30.19 1.22
C ASN A 217 -5.05 -29.74 1.09
N LYS A 218 -4.78 -28.42 1.10
CA LYS A 218 -3.42 -27.85 0.94
C LYS A 218 -2.69 -28.31 -0.34
N ALA A 219 -3.46 -28.70 -1.38
CA ALA A 219 -2.94 -29.06 -2.69
C ALA A 219 -2.36 -27.85 -3.45
N ILE A 220 -2.71 -26.64 -3.03
CA ILE A 220 -2.20 -25.40 -3.60
C ILE A 220 -1.43 -24.65 -2.50
N LYS A 221 -0.22 -24.20 -2.83
CA LYS A 221 0.63 -23.38 -1.97
C LYS A 221 1.14 -22.17 -2.76
N HIS A 222 1.70 -21.18 -2.10
CA HIS A 222 2.43 -20.11 -2.77
C HIS A 222 3.81 -20.62 -3.28
N VAL A 223 4.35 -20.00 -4.34
CA VAL A 223 5.74 -20.21 -4.76
C VAL A 223 6.71 -19.86 -3.62
N ASP A 224 6.49 -18.73 -2.94
CA ASP A 224 7.25 -18.27 -1.79
C ASP A 224 6.30 -18.04 -0.59
N ALA A 225 5.43 -17.00 -0.65
CA ALA A 225 4.51 -16.66 0.44
C ALA A 225 3.30 -15.87 -0.08
N ASP A 226 2.31 -15.67 0.81
CA ASP A 226 1.17 -14.75 0.59
C ASP A 226 1.68 -13.35 0.22
N LEU A 227 1.04 -12.71 -0.77
CA LEU A 227 1.42 -11.36 -1.21
C LEU A 227 1.35 -10.34 -0.08
N GLN A 228 0.35 -10.44 0.80
CA GLN A 228 0.20 -9.51 1.91
C GLN A 228 1.33 -9.68 2.93
N TYR A 229 1.80 -10.91 3.15
CA TYR A 229 2.98 -11.17 3.97
C TYR A 229 4.25 -10.58 3.34
N LEU A 230 4.47 -10.81 2.04
CA LEU A 230 5.61 -10.21 1.32
C LEU A 230 5.58 -8.69 1.33
N LEU A 231 4.38 -8.07 1.24
CA LEU A 231 4.19 -6.62 1.37
C LEU A 231 4.61 -6.10 2.75
N VAL A 232 4.23 -6.82 3.79
CA VAL A 232 4.57 -6.45 5.18
C VAL A 232 6.09 -6.53 5.40
N LEU A 233 6.75 -7.60 4.93
CA LEU A 233 8.22 -7.72 5.00
C LEU A 233 8.92 -6.60 4.21
N ALA A 234 8.43 -6.27 3.02
CA ALA A 234 8.97 -5.18 2.21
C ALA A 234 8.74 -3.80 2.86
N ALA A 235 7.59 -3.58 3.51
CA ALA A 235 7.33 -2.37 4.29
C ALA A 235 8.30 -2.28 5.48
N TYR A 236 8.49 -3.37 6.22
CA TYR A 236 9.47 -3.45 7.30
C TYR A 236 10.87 -3.09 6.81
N ALA A 237 11.33 -3.67 5.70
CA ALA A 237 12.62 -3.33 5.08
C ALA A 237 12.75 -1.83 4.77
N CYS A 238 11.64 -1.17 4.42
CA CYS A 238 11.63 0.26 4.08
C CYS A 238 11.71 1.17 5.31
N VAL A 239 11.15 0.78 6.47
CA VAL A 239 10.86 1.71 7.56
C VAL A 239 11.42 1.37 8.94
N ALA A 240 11.93 0.13 9.16
CA ALA A 240 12.31 -0.39 10.50
C ALA A 240 13.23 0.54 11.32
N GLU A 241 14.12 1.29 10.66
CA GLU A 241 15.10 2.18 11.33
C GLU A 241 14.82 3.67 11.05
N LYS A 242 13.57 4.03 10.76
CA LYS A 242 13.20 5.39 10.36
C LYS A 242 12.13 6.00 11.24
N ASN A 243 12.19 7.32 11.38
CA ASN A 243 11.09 8.10 11.94
C ASN A 243 10.08 8.38 10.82
N VAL A 244 8.94 7.75 10.86
CA VAL A 244 7.91 7.90 9.81
C VAL A 244 6.66 8.51 10.40
N LEU A 245 6.16 9.57 9.76
CA LEU A 245 4.83 10.10 9.99
C LEU A 245 3.91 9.59 8.88
N TYR A 246 2.92 8.79 9.24
CA TYR A 246 1.93 8.26 8.31
C TYR A 246 0.68 9.12 8.33
N ILE A 247 0.15 9.43 7.16
CA ILE A 247 -1.11 10.15 6.96
C ILE A 247 -1.97 9.31 6.00
N ASN A 248 -3.10 8.80 6.48
CA ASN A 248 -4.07 8.07 5.67
C ASN A 248 -5.24 8.99 5.32
N GLU A 249 -5.55 9.11 4.02
CA GLU A 249 -6.73 9.81 3.51
C GLU A 249 -7.86 8.79 3.28
N LEU A 250 -8.97 8.93 4.05
CA LEU A 250 -10.17 8.11 3.98
C LEU A 250 -11.27 8.87 3.22
N ARG A 251 -10.99 9.25 1.99
CA ARG A 251 -11.89 10.00 1.13
C ARG A 251 -11.87 9.43 -0.29
N ARG A 252 -12.99 9.56 -1.01
CA ARG A 252 -13.11 9.07 -2.39
C ARG A 252 -12.70 7.60 -2.55
N MET A 253 -13.02 6.77 -1.55
CA MET A 253 -12.61 5.37 -1.46
C MET A 253 -13.37 4.52 -2.47
N ALA A 254 -12.65 4.02 -3.49
CA ALA A 254 -13.17 3.11 -4.50
C ALA A 254 -12.86 1.64 -4.15
N GLY A 255 -13.52 0.71 -4.82
CA GLY A 255 -13.28 -0.74 -4.67
C GLY A 255 -11.96 -1.20 -5.28
N SER A 256 -11.38 -0.41 -6.22
CA SER A 256 -10.10 -0.70 -6.86
C SER A 256 -9.03 0.35 -6.55
N CYS A 257 -7.78 -0.01 -6.84
CA CYS A 257 -6.57 0.74 -6.48
C CYS A 257 -6.38 1.99 -7.36
N ASP A 258 -5.65 3.00 -6.83
CA ASP A 258 -5.17 4.16 -7.61
C ASP A 258 -4.26 3.77 -8.80
N CYS A 259 -3.79 2.53 -8.83
CA CYS A 259 -3.04 1.96 -9.95
C CYS A 259 -3.94 1.43 -11.09
N ASP A 260 -5.26 1.39 -10.89
CA ASP A 260 -6.24 1.03 -11.90
C ASP A 260 -6.71 2.31 -12.62
N PRO A 261 -6.59 2.39 -13.96
CA PRO A 261 -7.12 3.53 -14.72
C PRO A 261 -8.66 3.69 -14.61
N PHE A 262 -9.36 2.63 -14.20
CA PHE A 262 -10.83 2.60 -14.09
C PHE A 262 -11.26 2.01 -12.73
N PRO A 263 -11.03 2.72 -11.62
CA PRO A 263 -11.20 2.19 -10.26
C PRO A 263 -12.67 1.95 -9.86
N GLY A 264 -13.61 2.22 -10.73
CA GLY A 264 -15.04 2.07 -10.46
C GLY A 264 -15.62 3.25 -9.67
N LYS A 265 -16.77 3.00 -9.02
CA LYS A 265 -17.45 4.00 -8.19
C LYS A 265 -16.85 4.09 -6.80
N ILE A 266 -17.10 5.21 -6.13
CA ILE A 266 -16.87 5.36 -4.69
C ILE A 266 -17.83 4.41 -3.95
N ILE A 267 -17.27 3.62 -3.01
CA ILE A 267 -17.99 2.57 -2.28
C ILE A 267 -18.23 2.91 -0.80
N VAL A 268 -17.52 3.92 -0.29
CA VAL A 268 -17.64 4.44 1.08
C VAL A 268 -17.67 5.96 1.01
N PRO A 269 -18.56 6.66 1.74
CA PRO A 269 -18.53 8.11 1.84
C PRO A 269 -17.20 8.60 2.45
N ASP A 270 -16.89 9.88 2.24
CA ASP A 270 -15.72 10.52 2.83
C ASP A 270 -15.80 10.49 4.36
N ILE A 271 -14.73 10.05 5.03
CA ILE A 271 -14.64 9.96 6.49
C ILE A 271 -13.72 11.07 7.02
N GLY A 272 -12.52 11.22 6.47
CA GLY A 272 -11.52 12.19 6.91
C GLY A 272 -10.10 11.70 6.75
N PHE A 273 -9.28 11.99 7.76
CA PHE A 273 -7.85 11.72 7.75
C PHE A 273 -7.40 11.09 9.06
N LEU A 274 -6.37 10.28 8.99
CA LEU A 274 -5.69 9.71 10.16
C LEU A 274 -4.20 10.06 10.12
N ILE A 275 -3.60 10.26 11.30
CA ILE A 275 -2.14 10.37 11.46
C ILE A 275 -1.67 9.43 12.55
N SER A 276 -0.52 8.78 12.34
CA SER A 276 0.19 7.96 13.33
C SER A 276 1.68 7.87 12.98
N THR A 277 2.47 7.39 13.92
CA THR A 277 3.86 6.93 13.68
C THR A 277 3.97 5.40 13.56
N ASP A 278 2.84 4.69 13.61
CA ASP A 278 2.76 3.24 13.51
C ASP A 278 1.91 2.83 12.29
N PRO A 279 2.49 2.15 11.28
CA PRO A 279 1.77 1.81 10.05
C PRO A 279 0.69 0.74 10.24
N VAL A 280 0.85 -0.15 11.23
CA VAL A 280 -0.15 -1.18 11.53
C VAL A 280 -1.34 -0.56 12.24
N SER A 281 -1.08 0.30 13.24
CA SER A 281 -2.13 1.01 13.97
C SER A 281 -2.97 1.90 13.08
N ILE A 282 -2.34 2.69 12.19
CA ILE A 282 -3.09 3.61 11.31
C ILE A 282 -3.92 2.85 10.26
N ASP A 283 -3.39 1.74 9.71
CA ASP A 283 -4.13 0.91 8.76
C ASP A 283 -5.26 0.14 9.45
N LYS A 284 -5.06 -0.33 10.70
CA LYS A 284 -6.11 -0.94 11.51
C LYS A 284 -7.24 0.08 11.81
N ALA A 285 -6.88 1.28 12.27
CA ALA A 285 -7.85 2.35 12.54
C ALA A 285 -8.60 2.76 11.25
N SER A 286 -7.92 2.79 10.10
CA SER A 286 -8.56 3.06 8.81
C SER A 286 -9.62 2.01 8.47
N LEU A 287 -9.32 0.72 8.67
CA LEU A 287 -10.27 -0.37 8.43
C LEU A 287 -11.43 -0.35 9.42
N ASP A 288 -11.19 -0.02 10.69
CA ASP A 288 -12.23 0.08 11.70
C ASP A 288 -13.23 1.20 11.36
N LEU A 289 -12.76 2.42 11.09
CA LEU A 289 -13.61 3.54 10.71
C LEU A 289 -14.39 3.27 9.42
N VAL A 290 -13.77 2.59 8.44
CA VAL A 290 -14.48 2.18 7.21
C VAL A 290 -15.56 1.15 7.53
N ASN A 291 -15.30 0.18 8.40
CA ASN A 291 -16.26 -0.85 8.79
C ASN A 291 -17.41 -0.30 9.63
N ASP A 292 -17.18 0.73 10.45
CA ASP A 292 -18.23 1.42 11.21
C ASP A 292 -19.25 2.10 10.26
N VAL A 293 -18.78 2.61 9.12
CA VAL A 293 -19.64 3.21 8.08
C VAL A 293 -20.27 2.15 7.19
N LYS A 294 -19.50 1.12 6.78
CA LYS A 294 -19.97 0.06 5.88
C LYS A 294 -19.22 -1.24 6.12
N GLU A 295 -19.85 -2.13 6.85
CA GLU A 295 -19.26 -3.39 7.32
C GLU A 295 -18.68 -4.24 6.20
N ASN A 296 -17.42 -4.65 6.36
CA ASN A 296 -16.67 -5.55 5.48
C ASN A 296 -16.67 -5.15 3.99
N VAL A 297 -16.81 -3.84 3.71
CA VAL A 297 -16.98 -3.35 2.34
C VAL A 297 -15.82 -3.73 1.43
N PHE A 298 -14.56 -3.60 1.88
CA PHE A 298 -13.41 -3.95 1.06
C PHE A 298 -13.33 -5.44 0.78
N GLN A 299 -13.61 -6.30 1.77
CA GLN A 299 -13.64 -7.75 1.57
C GLN A 299 -14.78 -8.16 0.63
N LYS A 300 -15.97 -7.54 0.77
CA LYS A 300 -17.13 -7.81 -0.12
C LYS A 300 -16.83 -7.41 -1.57
N GLU A 301 -16.13 -6.29 -1.80
CA GLU A 301 -15.80 -5.81 -3.14
C GLU A 301 -14.64 -6.58 -3.80
N THR A 302 -13.67 -7.06 -3.02
CA THR A 302 -12.42 -7.64 -3.54
C THR A 302 -12.35 -9.16 -3.42
N GLY A 303 -13.14 -9.77 -2.54
CA GLY A 303 -13.03 -11.19 -2.18
C GLY A 303 -11.80 -11.54 -1.34
N VAL A 304 -11.00 -10.55 -0.92
CA VAL A 304 -9.74 -10.75 -0.19
C VAL A 304 -9.83 -10.12 1.21
N ASP A 305 -9.36 -10.85 2.23
CA ASP A 305 -9.32 -10.38 3.61
C ASP A 305 -8.30 -9.22 3.77
N PRO A 306 -8.76 -7.99 4.08
CA PRO A 306 -7.88 -6.83 4.26
C PRO A 306 -7.07 -6.86 5.58
N PHE A 307 -7.53 -7.64 6.58
CA PHE A 307 -6.89 -7.70 7.89
C PHE A 307 -5.63 -8.56 7.94
N LYS A 308 -5.34 -9.35 6.91
CA LYS A 308 -4.10 -10.14 6.85
C LYS A 308 -2.84 -9.25 6.97
N GLN A 309 -2.83 -8.07 6.34
CA GLN A 309 -1.70 -7.13 6.45
C GLN A 309 -1.48 -6.66 7.89
N ILE A 310 -2.57 -6.43 8.63
CA ILE A 310 -2.53 -6.01 10.03
C ILE A 310 -1.93 -7.12 10.89
N LYS A 311 -2.48 -8.34 10.74
CA LYS A 311 -2.00 -9.52 11.46
C LYS A 311 -0.51 -9.79 11.21
N TYR A 312 -0.11 -9.86 9.94
CA TYR A 312 1.30 -10.07 9.58
C TYR A 312 2.20 -8.93 10.07
N GLY A 313 1.72 -7.67 10.03
CA GLY A 313 2.46 -6.52 10.52
C GLY A 313 2.75 -6.59 12.01
N GLU A 314 1.80 -7.06 12.80
CA GLU A 314 1.96 -7.28 14.23
C GLU A 314 2.89 -8.47 14.52
N GLU A 315 2.73 -9.59 13.81
CA GLU A 315 3.55 -10.81 13.95
C GLU A 315 5.04 -10.56 13.74
N ILE A 316 5.41 -9.69 12.77
CA ILE A 316 6.83 -9.39 12.48
C ILE A 316 7.37 -8.17 13.26
N GLY A 317 6.54 -7.52 14.09
CA GLY A 317 6.93 -6.34 14.85
C GLY A 317 7.05 -5.05 14.00
N LEU A 318 6.34 -4.95 12.87
CA LEU A 318 6.26 -3.71 12.08
C LEU A 318 5.50 -2.60 12.84
N GLY A 319 4.54 -2.98 13.69
CA GLY A 319 3.73 -2.10 14.52
C GLY A 319 2.73 -2.90 15.35
N SER A 320 1.73 -2.23 15.91
CA SER A 320 0.70 -2.83 16.77
C SER A 320 -0.71 -2.65 16.21
N ALA A 321 -1.52 -3.70 16.25
CA ALA A 321 -2.95 -3.62 15.96
C ALA A 321 -3.75 -2.89 17.08
N SER A 322 -3.16 -2.76 18.28
CA SER A 322 -3.75 -2.03 19.40
C SER A 322 -3.36 -0.56 19.36
N TYR A 323 -4.35 0.34 19.31
CA TYR A 323 -4.14 1.78 19.22
C TYR A 323 -5.09 2.56 20.14
N GLN A 324 -4.72 3.80 20.45
CA GLN A 324 -5.59 4.81 21.05
C GLN A 324 -6.03 5.78 19.96
N LEU A 325 -7.34 5.85 19.71
CA LEU A 325 -7.90 6.86 18.81
C LEU A 325 -8.10 8.18 19.58
N ILE A 326 -7.62 9.27 18.97
CA ILE A 326 -7.81 10.64 19.44
C ILE A 326 -8.57 11.37 18.33
N GLU A 327 -9.71 11.97 18.62
CA GLU A 327 -10.55 12.69 17.66
C GLU A 327 -10.43 14.21 17.85
N LEU A 328 -10.31 14.96 16.74
CA LEU A 328 -10.21 16.43 16.71
C LEU A 328 -11.43 17.10 16.09
#